data_a67894cb0160355fa413af84315faf0c
#
_entry.id   a67894cb0160355fa413af84315faf0c
#
_cell.length_a   1.000
_cell.length_b   1.000
_cell.length_c   1.000
_cell.angle_alpha   90.00
_cell.angle_beta   90.00
_cell.angle_gamma   90.00
#
_symmetry.space_group_name_H-M   'P 1'
#
loop_
_entity.id
_entity.type
_entity.pdbx_description
1 polymer ?
#
loop_
_entity_poly.entity_id
_entity_poly.type
_entity_poly.pdbx_seq_one_letter_code
_entity_poly.pdbx_strand_id
1 'polypeptide(L)'
;WYLYQKRPSETAGDAVAFRWLRPLARWAIGLCGGWGLGLFLNYVILGSSGFAGLLLCQLIMGVICFFAAQMLLQKKFRIFTKRWWLETAALVLTLAAVTLCVKLDITGFQHRVPEADNIKSVSFNCAGAYFDSEDTDAAEAVIALHRAILAQYDATGERLSDQTYPDTEGHLASRYVRVDYQLRDGTSLHREWSVSIADGSDVHRLLTKLV
;
A
#
# COMPACT_ATOMS: atom_id res chain seq x y z
N TRP A 1 1.60 26.65 -24.67
CA TRP A 1 1.54 27.39 -25.93
C TRP A 1 2.26 26.66 -27.07
N TYR A 2 3.48 26.23 -26.89
CA TYR A 2 4.26 25.48 -27.90
C TYR A 2 3.60 24.17 -28.34
N LEU A 3 3.04 23.40 -27.41
CA LEU A 3 2.31 22.16 -27.70
C LEU A 3 0.98 22.41 -28.42
N TYR A 4 0.35 23.55 -28.16
CA TYR A 4 -0.88 23.95 -28.82
C TYR A 4 -0.67 24.28 -30.30
N GLN A 5 0.43 24.97 -30.66
CA GLN A 5 0.78 25.30 -32.03
C GLN A 5 1.16 24.08 -32.90
N LYS A 6 1.68 23.02 -32.28
CA LYS A 6 2.01 21.76 -32.98
C LYS A 6 0.87 20.76 -33.08
N ARG A 7 -0.32 21.12 -32.61
CA ARG A 7 -1.48 20.24 -32.68
C ARG A 7 -2.00 20.13 -34.13
N PRO A 8 -1.95 18.93 -34.76
CA PRO A 8 -2.53 18.77 -36.07
C PRO A 8 -4.06 18.99 -36.02
N SER A 9 -4.60 19.79 -36.90
CA SER A 9 -6.05 20.08 -36.98
C SER A 9 -6.92 18.85 -37.26
N GLU A 10 -6.33 17.77 -37.75
CA GLU A 10 -6.99 16.51 -38.07
C GLU A 10 -7.32 15.61 -36.87
N THR A 11 -6.86 15.96 -35.66
CA THR A 11 -7.10 15.18 -34.45
C THR A 11 -8.34 15.58 -33.66
N ALA A 12 -9.24 16.37 -34.27
CA ALA A 12 -10.53 16.68 -33.69
C ALA A 12 -11.36 15.38 -33.50
N GLY A 13 -11.57 15.01 -32.23
CA GLY A 13 -12.27 13.78 -31.86
C GLY A 13 -11.34 12.62 -31.40
N ASP A 14 -10.03 12.75 -31.42
CA ASP A 14 -9.12 11.77 -30.81
C ASP A 14 -8.94 12.06 -29.33
N ALA A 15 -9.06 11.02 -28.46
CA ALA A 15 -8.88 11.12 -27.01
C ALA A 15 -7.47 11.59 -26.64
N VAL A 16 -6.46 11.31 -27.49
CA VAL A 16 -5.07 11.73 -27.31
C VAL A 16 -4.56 12.34 -28.62
N ALA A 17 -4.28 13.65 -28.58
CA ALA A 17 -3.88 14.44 -29.76
C ALA A 17 -2.49 14.04 -30.31
N PHE A 18 -1.58 13.53 -29.48
CA PHE A 18 -0.22 13.17 -29.89
C PHE A 18 -0.03 11.66 -29.97
N ARG A 19 0.44 11.16 -31.11
CA ARG A 19 0.64 9.71 -31.34
C ARG A 19 1.61 9.07 -30.36
N TRP A 20 2.65 9.78 -29.93
CA TRP A 20 3.63 9.29 -28.97
C TRP A 20 3.08 9.17 -27.54
N LEU A 21 2.03 9.93 -27.20
CA LEU A 21 1.38 9.89 -25.90
C LEU A 21 0.42 8.68 -25.74
N ARG A 22 -0.02 8.08 -26.84
CA ARG A 22 -0.95 6.95 -26.83
C ARG A 22 -0.43 5.73 -26.07
N PRO A 23 0.83 5.25 -26.27
CA PRO A 23 1.35 4.15 -25.49
C PRO A 23 1.47 4.51 -24.01
N LEU A 24 1.91 5.74 -23.68
CA LEU A 24 2.01 6.21 -22.29
C LEU A 24 0.63 6.23 -21.60
N ALA A 25 -0.39 6.74 -22.27
CA ALA A 25 -1.74 6.77 -21.73
C ALA A 25 -2.30 5.35 -21.45
N ARG A 26 -2.05 4.38 -22.36
CA ARG A 26 -2.44 2.99 -22.14
C ARG A 26 -1.79 2.38 -20.90
N TRP A 27 -0.49 2.58 -20.76
CA TRP A 27 0.26 2.09 -19.61
C TRP A 27 -0.20 2.74 -18.29
N ALA A 28 -0.40 4.06 -18.31
CA ALA A 28 -0.91 4.79 -17.16
C ALA A 28 -2.30 4.27 -16.73
N ILE A 29 -3.23 4.11 -17.67
CA ILE A 29 -4.57 3.60 -17.39
C ILE A 29 -4.51 2.14 -16.88
N GLY A 30 -3.67 1.29 -17.49
CA GLY A 30 -3.50 -0.09 -17.07
C GLY A 30 -2.92 -0.21 -15.66
N LEU A 31 -1.88 0.55 -15.34
CA LEU A 31 -1.23 0.55 -14.04
C LEU A 31 -2.13 1.17 -12.96
N CYS A 32 -2.65 2.38 -13.19
CA CYS A 32 -3.53 3.05 -12.23
C CYS A 32 -4.85 2.28 -12.03
N GLY A 33 -5.42 1.75 -13.11
CA GLY A 33 -6.64 0.93 -13.04
C GLY A 33 -6.39 -0.41 -12.34
N GLY A 34 -5.27 -1.07 -12.62
CA GLY A 34 -4.87 -2.31 -11.94
C GLY A 34 -4.70 -2.11 -10.45
N TRP A 35 -3.99 -1.06 -10.04
CA TRP A 35 -3.80 -0.75 -8.63
C TRP A 35 -5.08 -0.25 -7.97
N GLY A 36 -5.71 0.80 -8.48
CA GLY A 36 -6.88 1.42 -7.84
C GLY A 36 -8.09 0.49 -7.80
N LEU A 37 -8.52 -0.01 -8.96
CA LEU A 37 -9.67 -0.91 -9.04
C LEU A 37 -9.36 -2.30 -8.49
N GLY A 38 -8.12 -2.77 -8.57
CA GLY A 38 -7.71 -4.04 -7.96
C GLY A 38 -7.76 -3.99 -6.44
N LEU A 39 -7.28 -2.92 -5.81
CA LEU A 39 -7.43 -2.68 -4.38
C LEU A 39 -8.91 -2.58 -3.98
N PHE A 40 -9.68 -1.77 -4.73
CA PHE A 40 -11.11 -1.62 -4.47
C PHE A 40 -11.85 -2.97 -4.53
N LEU A 41 -11.60 -3.78 -5.56
CA LEU A 41 -12.20 -5.10 -5.71
C LEU A 41 -11.83 -6.03 -4.54
N ASN A 42 -10.55 -6.05 -4.15
CA ASN A 42 -10.08 -6.92 -3.08
C ASN A 42 -10.66 -6.53 -1.72
N TYR A 43 -10.60 -5.24 -1.34
CA TYR A 43 -11.02 -4.81 -0.01
C TYR A 43 -12.53 -4.61 0.12
N VAL A 44 -13.22 -4.08 -0.91
CA VAL A 44 -14.64 -3.74 -0.82
C VAL A 44 -15.54 -4.90 -1.21
N ILE A 45 -15.17 -5.69 -2.23
CA ILE A 45 -16.02 -6.77 -2.74
C ILE A 45 -15.66 -8.12 -2.14
N LEU A 46 -14.36 -8.44 -2.04
CA LEU A 46 -13.90 -9.75 -1.57
C LEU A 46 -13.56 -9.76 -0.07
N GLY A 47 -13.59 -8.62 0.63
CA GLY A 47 -13.37 -8.55 2.06
C GLY A 47 -11.98 -9.01 2.50
N SER A 48 -10.91 -8.55 1.84
CA SER A 48 -9.53 -8.89 2.19
C SER A 48 -9.17 -10.37 2.06
N SER A 49 -8.89 -10.79 0.86
CA SER A 49 -8.56 -12.19 0.52
C SER A 49 -7.06 -12.53 0.59
N GLY A 50 -6.29 -11.80 1.38
CA GLY A 50 -4.84 -11.99 1.50
C GLY A 50 -4.04 -11.49 0.27
N PHE A 51 -2.72 -11.66 0.32
CA PHE A 51 -1.80 -11.16 -0.71
C PHE A 51 -2.05 -11.77 -2.10
N ALA A 52 -2.33 -13.07 -2.16
CA ALA A 52 -2.58 -13.75 -3.43
C ALA A 52 -3.86 -13.23 -4.10
N GLY A 53 -4.92 -13.01 -3.31
CA GLY A 53 -6.18 -12.43 -3.79
C GLY A 53 -5.99 -11.00 -4.27
N LEU A 54 -5.26 -10.18 -3.52
CA LEU A 54 -4.91 -8.82 -3.91
C LEU A 54 -4.18 -8.80 -5.26
N LEU A 55 -3.13 -9.62 -5.40
CA LEU A 55 -2.36 -9.70 -6.63
C LEU A 55 -3.21 -10.14 -7.82
N LEU A 56 -4.06 -11.16 -7.64
CA LEU A 56 -4.98 -11.60 -8.69
C LEU A 56 -5.96 -10.50 -9.11
N CYS A 57 -6.57 -9.81 -8.15
CA CYS A 57 -7.47 -8.70 -8.43
C CYS A 57 -6.78 -7.58 -9.21
N GLN A 58 -5.55 -7.21 -8.81
CA GLN A 58 -4.76 -6.19 -9.49
C GLN A 58 -4.41 -6.59 -10.93
N LEU A 59 -3.99 -7.84 -11.15
CA LEU A 59 -3.65 -8.33 -12.48
C LEU A 59 -4.87 -8.35 -13.40
N ILE A 60 -6.01 -8.88 -12.92
CA ILE A 60 -7.25 -8.96 -13.70
C ILE A 60 -7.72 -7.55 -14.08
N MET A 61 -7.82 -6.65 -13.10
CA MET A 61 -8.29 -5.28 -13.33
C MET A 61 -7.31 -4.48 -14.21
N GLY A 62 -6.00 -4.67 -14.02
CA GLY A 62 -4.97 -4.05 -14.85
C GLY A 62 -5.07 -4.46 -16.31
N VAL A 63 -5.27 -5.73 -16.58
CA VAL A 63 -5.49 -6.25 -17.94
C VAL A 63 -6.77 -5.70 -18.54
N ILE A 64 -7.89 -5.70 -17.81
CA ILE A 64 -9.17 -5.14 -18.27
C ILE A 64 -9.04 -3.66 -18.62
N CYS A 65 -8.44 -2.86 -17.73
CA CYS A 65 -8.23 -1.43 -17.96
C CYS A 65 -7.30 -1.15 -19.13
N PHE A 66 -6.25 -1.95 -19.30
CA PHE A 66 -5.33 -1.84 -20.43
C PHE A 66 -6.02 -2.13 -21.75
N PHE A 67 -6.89 -3.17 -21.81
CA PHE A 67 -7.70 -3.48 -22.97
C PHE A 67 -8.70 -2.36 -23.28
N ALA A 68 -9.42 -1.90 -22.26
CA ALA A 68 -10.38 -0.81 -22.43
C ALA A 68 -9.70 0.44 -22.98
N ALA A 69 -8.53 0.81 -22.43
CA ALA A 69 -7.73 1.93 -22.93
C ALA A 69 -7.30 1.72 -24.39
N GLN A 70 -6.88 0.51 -24.74
CA GLN A 70 -6.49 0.15 -26.09
C GLN A 70 -7.65 0.33 -27.07
N MET A 71 -8.84 -0.18 -26.73
CA MET A 71 -10.04 -0.06 -27.58
C MET A 71 -10.45 1.40 -27.76
N LEU A 72 -10.44 2.18 -26.67
CA LEU A 72 -10.79 3.61 -26.72
C LEU A 72 -9.81 4.43 -27.56
N LEU A 73 -8.50 4.17 -27.42
CA LEU A 73 -7.48 4.94 -28.14
C LEU A 73 -7.35 4.58 -29.61
N GLN A 74 -7.66 3.33 -29.98
CA GLN A 74 -7.57 2.88 -31.38
C GLN A 74 -8.90 2.96 -32.14
N LYS A 75 -10.02 3.17 -31.44
CA LYS A 75 -11.39 3.17 -32.05
C LYS A 75 -11.67 1.89 -32.85
N LYS A 76 -11.00 0.78 -32.53
CA LYS A 76 -11.10 -0.50 -33.23
C LYS A 76 -11.23 -1.63 -32.20
N PHE A 77 -12.14 -2.56 -32.45
CA PHE A 77 -12.35 -3.75 -31.61
C PHE A 77 -11.38 -4.90 -31.95
N ARG A 78 -10.72 -4.85 -33.11
CA ARG A 78 -9.81 -5.91 -33.59
C ARG A 78 -8.37 -5.55 -33.25
N ILE A 79 -7.90 -5.97 -32.03
CA ILE A 79 -6.65 -5.51 -31.44
C ILE A 79 -5.61 -6.64 -31.33
N PHE A 80 -5.98 -7.88 -31.72
CA PHE A 80 -5.15 -9.07 -31.49
C PHE A 80 -3.97 -9.17 -32.48
N THR A 81 -2.83 -8.56 -32.15
CA THR A 81 -1.55 -8.72 -32.82
C THR A 81 -0.53 -9.35 -31.88
N LYS A 82 0.51 -10.05 -32.42
CA LYS A 82 1.58 -10.66 -31.61
C LYS A 82 2.28 -9.68 -30.67
N ARG A 83 2.44 -8.43 -31.07
CA ARG A 83 3.05 -7.37 -30.28
C ARG A 83 2.22 -7.02 -29.03
N TRP A 84 0.93 -7.14 -29.13
CA TRP A 84 0.01 -6.87 -28.04
C TRP A 84 0.19 -7.83 -26.86
N TRP A 85 0.42 -9.12 -27.10
CA TRP A 85 0.68 -10.09 -26.04
C TRP A 85 1.95 -9.75 -25.24
N LEU A 86 2.99 -9.25 -25.91
CA LEU A 86 4.21 -8.79 -25.26
C LEU A 86 3.95 -7.55 -24.38
N GLU A 87 3.17 -6.58 -24.86
CA GLU A 87 2.82 -5.39 -24.07
C GLU A 87 1.98 -5.75 -22.83
N THR A 88 1.02 -6.67 -22.98
CA THR A 88 0.22 -7.16 -21.85
C THR A 88 1.06 -7.97 -20.85
N ALA A 89 1.94 -8.84 -21.32
CA ALA A 89 2.85 -9.59 -20.47
C ALA A 89 3.78 -8.65 -19.69
N ALA A 90 4.30 -7.61 -20.34
CA ALA A 90 5.12 -6.60 -19.69
C ALA A 90 4.33 -5.82 -18.62
N LEU A 91 3.05 -5.46 -18.88
CA LEU A 91 2.19 -4.82 -17.88
C LEU A 91 1.96 -5.72 -16.66
N VAL A 92 1.62 -6.98 -16.88
CA VAL A 92 1.42 -7.97 -15.82
C VAL A 92 2.68 -8.13 -14.98
N LEU A 93 3.85 -8.25 -15.64
CA LEU A 93 5.13 -8.35 -14.94
C LEU A 93 5.41 -7.09 -14.11
N THR A 94 5.15 -5.90 -14.64
CA THR A 94 5.37 -4.64 -13.93
C THR A 94 4.45 -4.52 -12.72
N LEU A 95 3.15 -4.84 -12.86
CA LEU A 95 2.22 -4.84 -11.73
C LEU A 95 2.64 -5.85 -10.65
N ALA A 96 3.00 -7.06 -11.04
CA ALA A 96 3.47 -8.08 -10.11
C ALA A 96 4.76 -7.65 -9.41
N ALA A 97 5.73 -7.10 -10.14
CA ALA A 97 6.99 -6.63 -9.59
C ALA A 97 6.78 -5.49 -8.58
N VAL A 98 5.98 -4.48 -8.92
CA VAL A 98 5.68 -3.36 -8.02
C VAL A 98 4.98 -3.84 -6.76
N THR A 99 3.97 -4.72 -6.89
CA THR A 99 3.25 -5.27 -5.72
C THR A 99 4.18 -6.12 -4.84
N LEU A 100 5.08 -6.89 -5.45
CA LEU A 100 6.08 -7.67 -4.74
C LEU A 100 7.12 -6.78 -4.04
N CYS A 101 7.58 -5.71 -4.69
CA CYS A 101 8.49 -4.73 -4.09
C CYS A 101 7.88 -4.09 -2.84
N VAL A 102 6.59 -3.76 -2.89
CA VAL A 102 5.85 -3.22 -1.73
C VAL A 102 5.72 -4.28 -0.63
N LYS A 103 5.45 -5.54 -0.99
CA LYS A 103 5.35 -6.63 -0.02
C LYS A 103 6.68 -6.92 0.68
N LEU A 104 7.77 -6.94 -0.07
CA LEU A 104 9.10 -7.24 0.45
C LEU A 104 9.75 -6.05 1.17
N ASP A 105 9.07 -4.91 1.23
CA ASP A 105 9.60 -3.65 1.79
C ASP A 105 11.05 -3.36 1.37
N ILE A 106 11.33 -3.47 0.07
CA ILE A 106 12.69 -3.28 -0.49
C ILE A 106 13.26 -1.89 -0.12
N THR A 107 12.36 -0.91 0.14
CA THR A 107 12.74 0.43 0.55
C THR A 107 13.12 0.53 2.04
N GLY A 108 12.87 -0.51 2.83
CA GLY A 108 13.06 -0.51 4.29
C GLY A 108 12.18 0.51 5.02
N PHE A 109 11.16 1.04 4.34
CA PHE A 109 10.31 2.10 4.92
C PHE A 109 9.51 1.60 6.12
N GLN A 110 9.05 0.35 6.10
CA GLN A 110 8.24 -0.23 7.19
C GLN A 110 9.08 -0.55 8.43
N HIS A 111 10.36 -0.88 8.25
CA HIS A 111 11.32 -1.18 9.32
C HIS A 111 12.03 0.06 9.88
N ARG A 112 11.73 1.23 9.33
CA ARG A 112 12.38 2.47 9.77
C ARG A 112 11.84 2.90 11.12
N VAL A 113 12.65 2.77 12.17
CA VAL A 113 12.40 3.25 13.52
C VAL A 113 13.15 4.56 13.72
N PRO A 114 12.51 5.65 14.16
CA PRO A 114 13.20 6.90 14.44
C PRO A 114 14.09 6.77 15.69
N GLU A 115 15.15 7.58 15.77
CA GLU A 115 15.97 7.72 16.96
C GLU A 115 15.28 8.64 17.97
N ALA A 116 15.38 8.33 19.27
CA ALA A 116 14.71 9.08 20.34
C ALA A 116 15.10 10.56 20.32
N ASP A 117 16.39 10.86 20.08
CA ASP A 117 16.92 12.23 20.05
C ASP A 117 16.33 13.10 18.92
N ASN A 118 15.84 12.47 17.86
CA ASN A 118 15.27 13.17 16.70
C ASN A 118 13.75 13.35 16.82
N ILE A 119 13.11 12.81 17.85
CA ILE A 119 11.68 12.94 18.08
C ILE A 119 11.40 14.24 18.82
N LYS A 120 10.44 15.01 18.31
CA LYS A 120 9.90 16.21 18.95
C LYS A 120 8.68 15.87 19.82
N SER A 121 7.75 15.10 19.28
CA SER A 121 6.59 14.61 20.01
C SER A 121 6.15 13.25 19.46
N VAL A 122 5.50 12.46 20.29
CA VAL A 122 4.94 11.16 19.95
C VAL A 122 3.48 11.09 20.37
N SER A 123 2.61 10.75 19.44
CA SER A 123 1.21 10.45 19.72
C SER A 123 0.98 8.96 19.60
N PHE A 124 0.37 8.38 20.61
CA PHE A 124 0.08 6.95 20.68
C PHE A 124 -1.41 6.72 20.85
N ASN A 125 -1.96 5.77 20.11
CA ASN A 125 -3.35 5.35 20.22
C ASN A 125 -3.44 3.81 20.16
N CYS A 126 -4.03 3.21 21.18
CA CYS A 126 -4.28 1.78 21.24
C CYS A 126 -5.60 1.50 21.95
N ALA A 127 -6.58 0.91 21.26
CA ALA A 127 -7.84 0.42 21.83
C ALA A 127 -8.58 1.43 22.73
N GLY A 128 -8.51 2.73 22.41
CA GLY A 128 -9.16 3.81 23.17
C GLY A 128 -8.26 4.51 24.17
N ALA A 129 -7.08 3.99 24.47
CA ALA A 129 -6.06 4.73 25.18
C ALA A 129 -5.32 5.65 24.19
N TYR A 130 -5.33 6.94 24.47
CA TYR A 130 -4.64 7.95 23.67
C TYR A 130 -3.78 8.80 24.59
N PHE A 131 -2.55 9.03 24.19
CA PHE A 131 -1.70 10.06 24.77
C PHE A 131 -0.86 10.75 23.70
N ASP A 132 -0.52 11.99 23.97
CA ASP A 132 0.42 12.79 23.20
C ASP A 132 1.46 13.34 24.18
N SER A 133 2.74 13.14 23.88
CA SER A 133 3.81 13.53 24.78
C SER A 133 5.02 14.07 24.01
N GLU A 134 5.63 15.10 24.57
CA GLU A 134 6.93 15.64 24.13
C GLU A 134 8.08 15.09 25.01
N ASP A 135 7.77 14.19 25.95
CA ASP A 135 8.73 13.60 26.87
C ASP A 135 9.57 12.52 26.19
N THR A 136 10.87 12.58 26.44
CA THR A 136 11.85 11.62 25.88
C THR A 136 11.61 10.22 26.40
N ASP A 137 11.24 10.06 27.69
CA ASP A 137 10.98 8.76 28.29
C ASP A 137 9.78 8.07 27.65
N ALA A 138 8.73 8.84 27.35
CA ALA A 138 7.55 8.35 26.63
C ALA A 138 7.92 7.95 25.18
N ALA A 139 8.75 8.74 24.51
CA ALA A 139 9.24 8.42 23.17
C ALA A 139 10.06 7.13 23.16
N GLU A 140 10.96 6.92 24.11
CA GLU A 140 11.74 5.70 24.24
C GLU A 140 10.85 4.47 24.49
N ALA A 141 9.84 4.58 25.34
CA ALA A 141 8.89 3.50 25.59
C ALA A 141 8.10 3.11 24.34
N VAL A 142 7.65 4.08 23.55
CA VAL A 142 6.96 3.84 22.28
C VAL A 142 7.91 3.26 21.22
N ILE A 143 9.16 3.70 21.17
CA ILE A 143 10.19 3.10 20.31
C ILE A 143 10.45 1.64 20.66
N ALA A 144 10.54 1.33 21.96
CA ALA A 144 10.72 -0.04 22.42
C ALA A 144 9.55 -0.93 21.98
N LEU A 145 8.31 -0.43 22.11
CA LEU A 145 7.13 -1.12 21.62
C LEU A 145 7.18 -1.31 20.08
N HIS A 146 7.54 -0.27 19.33
CA HIS A 146 7.68 -0.34 17.89
C HIS A 146 8.69 -1.42 17.46
N ARG A 147 9.84 -1.47 18.12
CA ARG A 147 10.86 -2.52 17.85
C ARG A 147 10.36 -3.92 18.21
N ALA A 148 9.63 -4.07 19.32
CA ALA A 148 9.04 -5.35 19.70
C ALA A 148 7.98 -5.83 18.68
N ILE A 149 7.15 -4.93 18.17
CA ILE A 149 6.19 -5.23 17.11
C ILE A 149 6.91 -5.68 15.82
N LEU A 150 7.96 -4.99 15.41
CA LEU A 150 8.75 -5.38 14.23
C LEU A 150 9.42 -6.74 14.42
N ALA A 151 9.99 -7.01 15.59
CA ALA A 151 10.59 -8.30 15.90
C ALA A 151 9.59 -9.46 15.88
N GLN A 152 8.38 -9.24 16.39
CA GLN A 152 7.28 -10.20 16.29
C GLN A 152 6.88 -10.44 14.84
N TYR A 153 6.85 -9.39 14.04
CA TYR A 153 6.58 -9.40 12.62
C TYR A 153 7.58 -10.24 11.82
N ASP A 154 8.87 -10.02 12.06
CA ASP A 154 9.95 -10.76 11.41
C ASP A 154 9.93 -12.25 11.78
N ALA A 155 9.51 -12.57 13.01
CA ALA A 155 9.42 -13.94 13.49
C ALA A 155 8.23 -14.72 12.88
N THR A 156 7.10 -14.07 12.64
CA THR A 156 5.89 -14.73 12.15
C THR A 156 5.77 -14.73 10.62
N GLY A 157 6.50 -13.84 9.94
CA GLY A 157 6.42 -13.70 8.48
C GLY A 157 5.07 -13.19 7.96
N GLU A 158 4.13 -12.96 8.85
CA GLU A 158 2.78 -12.50 8.54
C GLU A 158 2.65 -11.01 8.78
N ARG A 159 2.17 -10.29 7.78
CA ARG A 159 1.63 -8.96 8.01
C ARG A 159 0.35 -9.13 8.82
N LEU A 160 0.38 -8.65 10.05
CA LEU A 160 -0.72 -8.74 11.02
C LEU A 160 -2.05 -8.09 10.53
N SER A 161 -2.05 -7.43 9.37
CA SER A 161 -3.24 -6.92 8.71
C SER A 161 -4.09 -8.00 8.03
N ASP A 162 -3.57 -9.21 7.84
CA ASP A 162 -4.28 -10.30 7.16
C ASP A 162 -4.97 -11.27 8.12
N GLN A 163 -4.85 -11.07 9.42
CA GLN A 163 -5.56 -11.91 10.38
C GLN A 163 -7.04 -11.51 10.45
N THR A 164 -7.85 -12.34 9.84
CA THR A 164 -9.28 -12.48 10.07
C THR A 164 -9.56 -12.48 11.57
N TYR A 165 -10.51 -11.69 12.02
CA TYR A 165 -10.98 -11.66 13.39
C TYR A 165 -11.23 -13.08 13.88
N PRO A 166 -10.56 -13.55 14.91
CA PRO A 166 -10.95 -14.80 15.53
C PRO A 166 -12.23 -14.55 16.29
N ASP A 167 -13.09 -15.46 16.05
CA ASP A 167 -14.38 -15.60 16.68
C ASP A 167 -14.30 -15.86 18.19
N THR A 168 -15.38 -15.72 18.80
CA THR A 168 -16.02 -15.94 20.06
C THR A 168 -15.40 -16.88 21.11
N GLU A 169 -14.33 -17.61 20.87
CA GLU A 169 -13.74 -18.51 21.89
C GLU A 169 -12.26 -18.27 22.15
N GLY A 170 -11.99 -17.06 22.64
CA GLY A 170 -10.79 -16.72 23.36
C GLY A 170 -9.49 -17.07 22.66
N HIS A 171 -8.73 -16.12 22.28
CA HIS A 171 -7.34 -16.20 22.65
C HIS A 171 -6.38 -15.30 21.86
N LEU A 172 -6.83 -14.53 20.89
CA LEU A 172 -5.96 -13.52 20.27
C LEU A 172 -6.77 -12.27 19.95
N ALA A 173 -6.98 -11.43 20.96
CA ALA A 173 -7.50 -10.10 20.70
C ALA A 173 -6.47 -9.32 19.87
N SER A 174 -6.72 -9.14 18.59
CA SER A 174 -5.93 -8.22 17.80
C SER A 174 -6.29 -6.79 18.24
N ARG A 175 -5.30 -6.01 18.62
CA ARG A 175 -5.47 -4.59 18.94
C ARG A 175 -4.84 -3.75 17.85
N TYR A 176 -5.57 -2.73 17.47
CA TYR A 176 -5.08 -1.71 16.56
C TYR A 176 -4.20 -0.73 17.34
N VAL A 177 -2.96 -0.62 16.91
CA VAL A 177 -1.95 0.29 17.49
C VAL A 177 -1.57 1.31 16.43
N ARG A 178 -1.69 2.57 16.77
CA ARG A 178 -1.30 3.69 15.93
C ARG A 178 -0.27 4.55 16.66
N VAL A 179 0.80 4.87 15.97
CA VAL A 179 1.87 5.73 16.46
C VAL A 179 2.20 6.79 15.43
N ASP A 180 2.16 8.04 15.85
CA ASP A 180 2.54 9.19 15.05
C ASP A 180 3.78 9.85 15.69
N TYR A 181 4.90 9.83 15.00
CA TYR A 181 6.12 10.53 15.41
C TYR A 181 6.21 11.87 14.68
N GLN A 182 6.41 12.95 15.40
CA GLN A 182 6.84 14.22 14.84
C GLN A 182 8.34 14.37 15.06
N LEU A 183 9.10 14.47 14.01
CA LEU A 183 10.54 14.61 14.06
C LEU A 183 10.94 16.08 14.15
N ARG A 184 12.12 16.36 14.71
CA ARG A 184 12.64 17.72 14.85
C ARG A 184 12.96 18.40 13.52
N ASP A 185 13.16 17.62 12.45
CA ASP A 185 13.35 18.13 11.08
C ASP A 185 12.03 18.59 10.41
N GLY A 186 10.90 18.51 11.12
CA GLY A 186 9.59 18.88 10.63
C GLY A 186 8.88 17.76 9.85
N THR A 187 9.49 16.59 9.69
CA THR A 187 8.85 15.45 9.06
C THR A 187 8.00 14.67 10.07
N SER A 188 6.93 14.01 9.59
CA SER A 188 6.09 13.14 10.39
C SER A 188 6.21 11.70 9.91
N LEU A 189 6.29 10.75 10.84
CA LEU A 189 6.30 9.33 10.55
C LEU A 189 5.06 8.69 11.19
N HIS A 190 4.16 8.22 10.34
CA HIS A 190 2.92 7.57 10.74
C HIS A 190 3.05 6.05 10.64
N ARG A 191 2.64 5.33 11.70
CA ARG A 191 2.69 3.87 11.77
C ARG A 191 1.41 3.31 12.33
N GLU A 192 0.91 2.25 11.70
CA GLU A 192 -0.30 1.54 12.10
C GLU A 192 -0.06 0.04 12.02
N TRP A 193 -0.43 -0.67 13.08
CA TRP A 193 -0.34 -2.13 13.14
C TRP A 193 -1.61 -2.70 13.76
N SER A 194 -1.99 -3.88 13.28
CA SER A 194 -2.91 -4.76 13.98
C SER A 194 -2.07 -5.83 14.68
N VAL A 195 -1.96 -5.74 15.99
CA VAL A 195 -1.06 -6.60 16.78
C VAL A 195 -1.89 -7.69 17.44
N SER A 196 -1.52 -8.95 17.23
CA SER A 196 -2.06 -10.07 18.00
C SER A 196 -1.38 -10.11 19.36
N ILE A 197 -2.17 -9.96 20.42
CA ILE A 197 -1.66 -9.93 21.80
C ILE A 197 -1.79 -11.33 22.37
N ALA A 198 -0.72 -12.11 22.26
CA ALA A 198 -0.59 -13.33 23.03
C ALA A 198 -0.22 -12.98 24.48
N ASP A 199 -0.91 -13.59 25.45
CA ASP A 199 -0.59 -13.41 26.87
C ASP A 199 0.88 -13.76 27.14
N GLY A 200 1.61 -12.81 27.76
CA GLY A 200 3.04 -12.97 28.09
C GLY A 200 4.01 -12.55 26.99
N SER A 201 3.56 -12.08 25.82
CA SER A 201 4.46 -11.50 24.81
C SER A 201 5.08 -10.20 25.30
N ASP A 202 6.28 -9.86 24.78
CA ASP A 202 6.94 -8.59 25.10
C ASP A 202 6.08 -7.39 24.66
N VAL A 203 5.34 -7.54 23.57
CA VAL A 203 4.38 -6.54 23.11
C VAL A 203 3.25 -6.35 24.11
N HIS A 204 2.71 -7.41 24.70
CA HIS A 204 1.68 -7.34 25.74
C HIS A 204 2.17 -6.60 26.99
N ARG A 205 3.39 -6.91 27.44
CA ARG A 205 4.01 -6.25 28.61
C ARG A 205 4.23 -4.75 28.38
N LEU A 206 4.74 -4.40 27.20
CA LEU A 206 4.98 -3.00 26.84
C LEU A 206 3.69 -2.21 26.68
N LEU A 207 2.68 -2.81 26.05
CA LEU A 207 1.35 -2.20 25.94
C LEU A 207 0.70 -1.96 27.30
N THR A 208 0.77 -2.93 28.23
CA THR A 208 0.20 -2.80 29.56
C THR A 208 0.92 -1.73 30.40
N LYS A 209 2.18 -1.42 30.08
CA LYS A 209 2.94 -0.35 30.72
C LYS A 209 2.59 1.04 30.18
N LEU A 210 2.14 1.13 28.93
CA LEU A 210 1.80 2.38 28.24
C LEU A 210 0.32 2.77 28.39
N VAL A 211 -0.56 1.83 28.66
CA VAL A 211 -2.01 2.00 28.89
C VAL A 211 -2.29 1.99 30.39
#